data_8607419cede1904d098b25f11e6175ec
#
_entry.id   8607419cede1904d098b25f11e6175ec
#
_cell.length_a   1.000
_cell.length_b   1.000
_cell.length_c   1.000
_cell.angle_alpha   90.00
_cell.angle_beta   90.00
_cell.angle_gamma   90.00
#
_symmetry.space_group_name_H-M   'P 1'
#
loop_
_entity.id
_entity.type
_entity.pdbx_description
1 polymer ?
#
loop_
_entity_poly.entity_id
_entity_poly.type
_entity_poly.pdbx_seq_one_letter_code
_entity_poly.pdbx_strand_id
1 'polypeptide(L)'
;SGVNKIKIVNLFFLISLIIFSIQIVFSAFITPTALNKSRSLIRLSNFDSLSSVIKINDFSDSFKNLTFYVEEKDSNNNMKNIFIRDESNTFNNLISGEKNSNNTTIIAKSGFISKKKLILFNGVIQTQNDKGELNNINFTKTDLSLNAVTTRSITAPKLQETKTTDLIN
;
A
#
# COMPACT_ATOMS: atom_id res chain seq x y z
N SER A 1 -16.81 -55.81 33.17
CA SER A 1 -16.35 -54.47 33.58
C SER A 1 -16.96 -53.45 32.63
N GLY A 2 -18.18 -52.97 32.95
CA GLY A 2 -18.87 -51.96 32.13
C GLY A 2 -18.37 -50.57 32.40
N VAL A 3 -17.68 -49.95 31.44
CA VAL A 3 -17.36 -48.53 31.52
C VAL A 3 -18.70 -47.76 31.45
N ASN A 4 -18.93 -46.91 32.45
CA ASN A 4 -20.15 -46.14 32.57
C ASN A 4 -20.25 -45.15 31.40
N LYS A 5 -21.22 -45.30 30.51
CA LYS A 5 -21.40 -44.49 29.29
C LYS A 5 -21.42 -42.99 29.59
N ILE A 6 -21.96 -42.58 30.74
CA ILE A 6 -22.02 -41.17 31.18
C ILE A 6 -20.61 -40.60 31.43
N LYS A 7 -19.68 -41.41 31.97
CA LYS A 7 -18.29 -40.94 32.17
C LYS A 7 -17.58 -40.68 30.87
N ILE A 8 -17.83 -41.50 29.85
CA ILE A 8 -17.26 -41.31 28.52
C ILE A 8 -17.79 -40.01 27.88
N VAL A 9 -19.11 -39.79 27.95
CA VAL A 9 -19.74 -38.56 27.42
C VAL A 9 -19.21 -37.32 28.11
N ASN A 10 -19.08 -37.35 29.44
CA ASN A 10 -18.54 -36.22 30.20
C ASN A 10 -17.08 -35.94 29.86
N LEU A 11 -16.28 -36.98 29.61
CA LEU A 11 -14.88 -36.80 29.19
C LEU A 11 -14.80 -36.10 27.82
N PHE A 12 -15.59 -36.53 26.84
CA PHE A 12 -15.65 -35.88 25.53
C PHE A 12 -16.14 -34.42 25.62
N PHE A 13 -17.16 -34.18 26.46
CA PHE A 13 -17.67 -32.84 26.70
C PHE A 13 -16.61 -31.93 27.30
N LEU A 14 -15.82 -32.39 28.27
CA LEU A 14 -14.75 -31.63 28.87
C LEU A 14 -13.64 -31.31 27.87
N ILE A 15 -13.22 -32.28 27.05
CA ILE A 15 -12.24 -32.07 26.00
C ILE A 15 -12.77 -31.04 24.97
N SER A 16 -14.02 -31.17 24.53
CA SER A 16 -14.65 -30.22 23.62
C SER A 16 -14.69 -28.80 24.17
N LEU A 17 -14.97 -28.63 25.45
CA LEU A 17 -15.02 -27.32 26.12
C LEU A 17 -13.62 -26.67 26.19
N ILE A 18 -12.58 -27.47 26.42
CA ILE A 18 -11.20 -26.96 26.39
C ILE A 18 -10.82 -26.49 24.99
N ILE A 19 -11.09 -27.30 23.95
CA ILE A 19 -10.80 -26.93 22.56
C ILE A 19 -11.56 -25.67 22.15
N PHE A 20 -12.82 -25.57 22.51
CA PHE A 20 -13.66 -24.40 22.24
C PHE A 20 -13.10 -23.14 22.90
N SER A 21 -12.66 -23.23 24.16
CA SER A 21 -12.05 -22.11 24.88
C SER A 21 -10.77 -21.62 24.22
N ILE A 22 -9.91 -22.55 23.79
CA ILE A 22 -8.69 -22.24 23.05
C ILE A 22 -9.04 -21.53 21.74
N GLN A 23 -10.03 -22.04 21.01
CA GLN A 23 -10.46 -21.47 19.72
C GLN A 23 -10.96 -20.01 19.87
N ILE A 24 -11.72 -19.72 20.93
CA ILE A 24 -12.16 -18.35 21.23
C ILE A 24 -10.95 -17.42 21.44
N VAL A 25 -9.97 -17.83 22.25
CA VAL A 25 -8.76 -17.02 22.49
C VAL A 25 -8.00 -16.76 21.20
N PHE A 26 -7.81 -17.77 20.36
CA PHE A 26 -7.14 -17.61 19.07
C PHE A 26 -7.91 -16.66 18.16
N SER A 27 -9.22 -16.83 18.04
CA SER A 27 -10.05 -16.01 17.18
C SER A 27 -10.14 -14.55 17.63
N ALA A 28 -10.29 -14.31 18.95
CA ALA A 28 -10.50 -12.97 19.47
C ALA A 28 -9.23 -12.13 19.59
N PHE A 29 -8.08 -12.75 19.86
CA PHE A 29 -6.84 -12.02 20.19
C PHE A 29 -5.70 -12.28 19.22
N ILE A 30 -5.43 -13.55 18.87
CA ILE A 30 -4.24 -13.89 18.08
C ILE A 30 -4.45 -13.57 16.62
N THR A 31 -5.59 -13.95 16.04
CA THR A 31 -5.88 -13.75 14.62
C THR A 31 -5.82 -12.27 14.22
N PRO A 32 -6.53 -11.33 14.88
CA PRO A 32 -6.49 -9.93 14.49
C PRO A 32 -5.10 -9.30 14.67
N THR A 33 -4.37 -9.65 15.72
CA THR A 33 -3.02 -9.13 15.92
C THR A 33 -2.03 -9.65 14.88
N ALA A 34 -2.10 -10.93 14.53
CA ALA A 34 -1.26 -11.55 13.50
C ALA A 34 -1.54 -10.95 12.11
N LEU A 35 -2.81 -10.77 11.76
CA LEU A 35 -3.21 -10.15 10.49
C LEU A 35 -2.76 -8.68 10.40
N ASN A 36 -2.94 -7.90 11.45
CA ASN A 36 -2.47 -6.52 11.49
C ASN A 36 -0.95 -6.42 11.34
N LYS A 37 -0.20 -7.31 12.01
CA LYS A 37 1.26 -7.37 11.90
C LYS A 37 1.71 -7.78 10.51
N SER A 38 1.07 -8.79 9.93
CA SER A 38 1.34 -9.24 8.56
C SER A 38 1.13 -8.10 7.56
N ARG A 39 0.03 -7.35 7.67
CA ARG A 39 -0.24 -6.20 6.81
C ARG A 39 0.77 -5.07 6.99
N SER A 40 1.20 -4.79 8.21
CA SER A 40 2.22 -3.77 8.45
C SER A 40 3.55 -4.15 7.79
N LEU A 41 3.92 -5.43 7.81
CA LEU A 41 5.11 -5.95 7.14
C LEU A 41 4.97 -5.89 5.61
N ILE A 42 3.80 -6.21 5.07
CA ILE A 42 3.51 -6.07 3.63
C ILE A 42 3.59 -4.59 3.22
N ARG A 43 3.07 -3.66 4.03
CA ARG A 43 3.23 -2.22 3.78
C ARG A 43 4.68 -1.80 3.68
N LEU A 44 5.52 -2.26 4.60
CA LEU A 44 6.95 -1.94 4.60
C LEU A 44 7.68 -2.59 3.43
N SER A 45 7.28 -3.80 3.03
CA SER A 45 7.83 -4.54 1.89
C SER A 45 7.38 -3.99 0.54
N ASN A 46 6.18 -3.43 0.43
CA ASN A 46 5.63 -2.94 -0.84
C ASN A 46 6.45 -1.82 -1.48
N PHE A 47 7.25 -1.09 -0.72
CA PHE A 47 8.13 -0.06 -1.28
C PHE A 47 9.34 -0.65 -2.01
N ASP A 48 9.85 -1.80 -1.58
CA ASP A 48 10.91 -2.50 -2.31
C ASP A 48 10.35 -3.24 -3.53
N SER A 49 9.05 -3.58 -3.50
CA SER A 49 8.31 -4.22 -4.60
C SER A 49 7.49 -3.23 -5.45
N LEU A 50 7.66 -1.91 -5.29
CA LEU A 50 6.94 -0.91 -6.09
C LEU A 50 7.17 -1.15 -7.59
N SER A 51 8.36 -1.57 -7.94
CA SER A 51 8.68 -1.96 -9.30
C SER A 51 7.85 -3.15 -9.81
N SER A 52 7.43 -4.08 -8.95
CA SER A 52 6.62 -5.24 -9.36
C SER A 52 5.14 -4.91 -9.51
N VAL A 53 4.67 -3.84 -8.89
CA VAL A 53 3.27 -3.38 -8.96
C VAL A 53 3.00 -2.54 -10.21
N ILE A 54 4.04 -1.87 -10.74
CA ILE A 54 3.93 -1.09 -11.96
C ILE A 54 3.88 -2.04 -13.17
N LYS A 55 2.76 -2.04 -13.86
CA LYS A 55 2.56 -2.80 -15.08
C LYS A 55 3.14 -2.06 -16.29
N ILE A 56 3.63 -2.81 -17.26
CA ILE A 56 4.14 -2.28 -18.54
C ILE A 56 2.95 -2.07 -19.47
N ASN A 57 2.92 -0.93 -20.17
CA ASN A 57 1.87 -0.55 -21.12
C ASN A 57 0.44 -0.55 -20.54
N ASP A 58 0.32 -0.33 -19.22
CA ASP A 58 -0.96 -0.26 -18.54
C ASP A 58 -0.94 0.84 -17.47
N PHE A 59 -2.08 1.49 -17.28
CA PHE A 59 -2.24 2.46 -16.18
C PHE A 59 -2.44 1.72 -14.86
N SER A 60 -1.58 2.00 -13.90
CA SER A 60 -1.63 1.40 -12.58
C SER A 60 -2.15 2.38 -11.54
N ASP A 61 -3.36 2.12 -11.03
CA ASP A 61 -4.01 2.85 -9.91
C ASP A 61 -3.80 2.16 -8.57
N SER A 62 -2.77 1.35 -8.43
CA SER A 62 -2.49 0.58 -7.22
C SER A 62 -2.18 1.46 -6.00
N PHE A 63 -1.90 2.73 -6.23
CA PHE A 63 -1.62 3.71 -5.19
C PHE A 63 -2.79 4.68 -5.00
N LYS A 64 -2.94 5.16 -3.78
CA LYS A 64 -4.00 6.12 -3.45
C LYS A 64 -3.71 7.47 -4.12
N ASN A 65 -4.59 7.90 -5.01
CA ASN A 65 -4.51 9.17 -5.73
C ASN A 65 -3.23 9.36 -6.57
N LEU A 66 -2.60 8.24 -6.97
CA LEU A 66 -1.46 8.24 -7.87
C LEU A 66 -1.72 7.25 -9.01
N THR A 67 -1.60 7.74 -10.23
CA THR A 67 -1.66 6.92 -11.43
C THR A 67 -0.28 6.86 -12.06
N PHE A 68 0.20 5.65 -12.33
CA PHE A 68 1.47 5.38 -12.99
C PHE A 68 1.22 4.73 -14.34
N TYR A 69 2.00 5.14 -15.33
CA TYR A 69 2.13 4.44 -16.61
C TYR A 69 3.62 4.36 -16.96
N VAL A 70 4.06 3.21 -17.43
CA VAL A 70 5.41 2.95 -17.90
C VAL A 70 5.34 2.16 -19.19
N GLU A 71 5.97 2.64 -20.24
CA GLU A 71 5.94 1.98 -21.54
C GLU A 71 6.87 0.76 -21.58
N GLU A 72 8.11 0.93 -21.13
CA GLU A 72 9.10 -0.14 -21.10
C GLU A 72 9.76 -0.25 -19.73
N LYS A 73 10.06 -1.48 -19.33
CA LYS A 73 10.80 -1.78 -18.11
C LYS A 73 11.75 -2.94 -18.36
N ASP A 74 13.02 -2.76 -18.01
CA ASP A 74 14.02 -3.81 -18.13
C ASP A 74 14.12 -4.69 -16.86
N SER A 75 14.92 -5.76 -16.95
CA SER A 75 15.18 -6.68 -15.83
C SER A 75 15.90 -6.01 -14.64
N ASN A 76 16.55 -4.88 -14.86
CA ASN A 76 17.25 -4.10 -13.83
C ASN A 76 16.35 -3.01 -13.23
N ASN A 77 15.04 -3.05 -13.52
CA ASN A 77 14.05 -2.06 -13.07
C ASN A 77 14.27 -0.64 -13.61
N ASN A 78 15.04 -0.47 -14.69
CA ASN A 78 15.04 0.79 -15.41
C ASN A 78 13.77 0.90 -16.24
N MET A 79 13.14 2.04 -16.19
CA MET A 79 11.87 2.32 -16.84
C MET A 79 12.07 3.41 -17.90
N LYS A 80 11.31 3.33 -19.01
CA LYS A 80 11.28 4.35 -20.06
C LYS A 80 9.85 4.84 -20.29
N ASN A 81 9.77 6.10 -20.75
CA ASN A 81 8.52 6.78 -21.06
C ASN A 81 7.52 6.66 -19.91
N ILE A 82 7.87 7.34 -18.82
CA ILE A 82 7.16 7.30 -17.55
C ILE A 82 6.17 8.46 -17.49
N PHE A 83 4.93 8.16 -17.16
CA PHE A 83 3.90 9.13 -16.84
C PHE A 83 3.41 8.88 -15.42
N ILE A 84 3.32 9.95 -14.62
CA ILE A 84 2.83 9.92 -13.25
C ILE A 84 1.84 11.06 -13.08
N ARG A 85 0.65 10.75 -12.57
CA ARG A 85 -0.34 11.75 -12.15
C ARG A 85 -0.57 11.64 -10.66
N ASP A 86 -0.34 12.74 -9.95
CA ASP A 86 -0.54 12.87 -8.50
C ASP A 86 -1.73 13.80 -8.24
N GLU A 87 -2.80 13.24 -7.69
CA GLU A 87 -4.00 13.95 -7.22
C GLU A 87 -4.00 14.12 -5.70
N SER A 88 -2.95 13.65 -5.01
CA SER A 88 -2.84 13.67 -3.55
C SER A 88 -1.96 14.78 -3.01
N ASN A 89 -1.34 15.54 -3.90
CA ASN A 89 -0.31 16.53 -3.55
C ASN A 89 0.89 15.92 -2.81
N THR A 90 1.12 14.61 -2.94
CA THR A 90 2.22 13.90 -2.28
C THR A 90 3.58 14.43 -2.73
N PHE A 91 3.69 14.80 -4.01
CA PHE A 91 4.94 15.29 -4.60
C PHE A 91 5.05 16.83 -4.65
N ASN A 92 3.98 17.58 -4.37
CA ASN A 92 4.01 19.04 -4.43
C ASN A 92 5.01 19.68 -3.48
N ASN A 93 5.18 19.11 -2.29
CA ASN A 93 6.14 19.63 -1.31
C ASN A 93 7.60 19.46 -1.74
N LEU A 94 7.85 18.67 -2.80
CA LEU A 94 9.20 18.40 -3.32
C LEU A 94 9.54 19.27 -4.54
N ILE A 95 8.52 19.82 -5.21
CA ILE A 95 8.67 20.39 -6.55
C ILE A 95 8.64 21.91 -6.56
N SER A 96 7.87 22.53 -5.68
CA SER A 96 7.73 23.99 -5.68
C SER A 96 7.41 24.53 -4.29
N GLY A 97 7.96 25.71 -3.98
CA GLY A 97 7.57 26.50 -2.82
C GLY A 97 6.14 27.04 -2.88
N GLU A 98 5.34 26.66 -3.87
CA GLU A 98 3.92 27.02 -4.00
C GLU A 98 3.07 25.93 -3.37
N LYS A 99 2.45 26.28 -2.25
CA LYS A 99 1.60 25.41 -1.42
C LYS A 99 0.25 25.00 -2.04
N ASN A 100 -0.09 25.47 -3.24
CA ASN A 100 -1.46 25.42 -3.77
C ASN A 100 -1.55 24.84 -5.19
N SER A 101 -0.91 23.71 -5.48
CA SER A 101 -1.18 23.00 -6.73
C SER A 101 -2.05 21.78 -6.46
N ASN A 102 -3.23 21.71 -7.12
CA ASN A 102 -4.22 20.66 -6.88
C ASN A 102 -3.91 19.35 -7.62
N ASN A 103 -3.19 19.41 -8.72
CA ASN A 103 -2.83 18.24 -9.54
C ASN A 103 -1.42 18.40 -10.07
N THR A 104 -0.61 17.35 -9.96
CA THR A 104 0.73 17.32 -10.54
C THR A 104 0.84 16.17 -11.53
N THR A 105 1.31 16.49 -12.74
CA THR A 105 1.62 15.50 -13.77
C THR A 105 3.12 15.52 -14.04
N ILE A 106 3.75 14.36 -14.05
CA ILE A 106 5.19 14.22 -14.31
C ILE A 106 5.36 13.29 -15.51
N ILE A 107 6.11 13.75 -16.49
CA ILE A 107 6.48 12.97 -17.68
C ILE A 107 8.00 12.92 -17.73
N ALA A 108 8.57 11.73 -17.83
CA ALA A 108 10.02 11.53 -17.89
C ALA A 108 10.40 10.50 -18.96
N LYS A 109 11.53 10.74 -19.62
CA LYS A 109 12.05 9.81 -20.64
C LYS A 109 12.52 8.50 -20.02
N SER A 110 13.12 8.57 -18.84
CA SER A 110 13.61 7.38 -18.15
C SER A 110 13.66 7.59 -16.64
N GLY A 111 13.75 6.48 -15.91
CA GLY A 111 13.89 6.50 -14.46
C GLY A 111 14.10 5.10 -13.89
N PHE A 112 14.42 5.06 -12.60
CA PHE A 112 14.51 3.81 -11.85
C PHE A 112 14.17 4.04 -10.38
N ILE A 113 13.80 2.95 -9.69
CA ILE A 113 13.49 2.97 -8.26
C ILE A 113 14.70 2.51 -7.48
N SER A 114 15.13 3.32 -6.52
CA SER A 114 16.22 2.98 -5.60
C SER A 114 15.95 3.54 -4.20
N LYS A 115 16.12 2.72 -3.17
CA LYS A 115 16.03 3.11 -1.75
C LYS A 115 14.79 3.96 -1.42
N LYS A 116 13.60 3.51 -1.86
CA LYS A 116 12.31 4.23 -1.65
C LYS A 116 12.24 5.61 -2.33
N LYS A 117 13.06 5.84 -3.33
CA LYS A 117 13.01 7.02 -4.20
C LYS A 117 12.81 6.58 -5.64
N LEU A 118 12.00 7.32 -6.36
CA LEU A 118 11.88 7.24 -7.80
C LEU A 118 12.77 8.34 -8.39
N ILE A 119 13.81 7.93 -9.09
CA ILE A 119 14.75 8.83 -9.74
C ILE A 119 14.35 8.91 -11.22
N LEU A 120 14.08 10.12 -11.67
CA LEU A 120 13.61 10.42 -13.02
C LEU A 120 14.61 11.27 -13.78
N PHE A 121 14.71 11.07 -15.09
CA PHE A 121 15.62 11.79 -15.96
C PHE A 121 14.88 12.37 -17.18
N ASN A 122 15.28 13.60 -17.56
CA ASN A 122 14.87 14.29 -18.77
C ASN A 122 13.35 14.34 -18.92
N GLY A 123 12.72 15.21 -18.17
CA GLY A 123 11.28 15.28 -18.15
C GLY A 123 10.73 16.66 -17.86
N VAL A 124 9.43 16.69 -17.71
CA VAL A 124 8.62 17.88 -17.40
C VAL A 124 7.70 17.56 -16.22
N ILE A 125 7.63 18.48 -15.30
CA ILE A 125 6.63 18.51 -14.24
C ILE A 125 5.62 19.59 -14.61
N GLN A 126 4.36 19.22 -14.70
CA GLN A 126 3.25 20.12 -14.95
C GLN A 126 2.40 20.20 -13.68
N THR A 127 2.23 21.40 -13.15
CA THR A 127 1.38 21.68 -12.00
C THR A 127 0.22 22.59 -12.43
N GLN A 128 -0.95 22.39 -11.83
CA GLN A 128 -2.10 23.25 -12.04
C GLN A 128 -2.38 24.00 -10.75
N ASN A 129 -2.42 25.34 -10.84
CA ASN A 129 -2.78 26.18 -9.70
C ASN A 129 -4.32 26.25 -9.51
N ASP A 130 -4.77 26.85 -8.41
CA ASP A 130 -6.20 27.00 -8.09
C ASP A 130 -6.99 27.82 -9.12
N LYS A 131 -6.31 28.63 -9.94
CA LYS A 131 -6.91 29.40 -11.04
C LYS A 131 -7.00 28.61 -12.36
N GLY A 132 -6.52 27.35 -12.36
CA GLY A 132 -6.52 26.50 -13.55
C GLY A 132 -5.33 26.74 -14.50
N GLU A 133 -4.39 27.63 -14.14
CA GLU A 133 -3.22 27.90 -14.96
C GLU A 133 -2.21 26.75 -14.83
N LEU A 134 -1.61 26.37 -15.96
CA LEU A 134 -0.61 25.29 -16.02
C LEU A 134 0.79 25.88 -15.94
N ASN A 135 1.58 25.39 -15.01
CA ASN A 135 3.00 25.71 -14.89
C ASN A 135 3.83 24.49 -15.25
N ASN A 136 4.80 24.65 -16.16
CA ASN A 136 5.67 23.59 -16.64
C ASN A 136 7.10 23.83 -16.17
N ILE A 137 7.68 22.85 -15.49
CA ILE A 137 9.04 22.86 -14.99
C ILE A 137 9.83 21.75 -15.69
N ASN A 138 10.79 22.10 -16.53
CA ASN A 138 11.70 21.14 -17.15
C ASN A 138 12.78 20.71 -16.17
N PHE A 139 13.10 19.42 -16.12
CA PHE A 139 14.19 18.89 -15.32
C PHE A 139 15.08 17.93 -16.10
N THR A 140 16.36 17.93 -15.79
CA THR A 140 17.32 16.94 -16.27
C THR A 140 17.32 15.71 -15.37
N LYS A 141 17.22 15.92 -14.05
CA LYS A 141 17.13 14.86 -13.04
C LYS A 141 16.26 15.36 -11.86
N THR A 142 15.39 14.50 -11.36
CA THR A 142 14.64 14.74 -10.14
C THR A 142 14.50 13.45 -9.34
N ASP A 143 14.38 13.53 -8.03
CA ASP A 143 14.11 12.42 -7.15
C ASP A 143 12.82 12.64 -6.37
N LEU A 144 11.91 11.68 -6.44
CA LEU A 144 10.63 11.70 -5.76
C LEU A 144 10.67 10.70 -4.60
N SER A 145 10.40 11.18 -3.39
CA SER A 145 10.30 10.31 -2.22
C SER A 145 8.99 9.52 -2.26
N LEU A 146 9.09 8.21 -2.17
CA LEU A 146 7.94 7.30 -2.14
C LEU A 146 7.45 7.02 -0.72
N ASN A 147 8.05 7.63 0.30
CA ASN A 147 7.69 7.36 1.70
C ASN A 147 6.24 7.74 2.06
N ALA A 148 5.69 8.75 1.39
CA ALA A 148 4.31 9.21 1.60
C ALA A 148 3.29 8.46 0.73
N VAL A 149 3.76 7.65 -0.23
CA VAL A 149 2.88 6.90 -1.13
C VAL A 149 2.28 5.71 -0.41
N THR A 150 0.96 5.62 -0.38
CA THR A 150 0.22 4.50 0.23
C THR A 150 -0.54 3.71 -0.83
N THR A 151 -0.57 2.39 -0.72
CA THR A 151 -1.35 1.55 -1.63
C THR A 151 -2.86 1.63 -1.29
N ARG A 152 -3.71 1.57 -2.32
CA ARG A 152 -5.19 1.60 -2.16
C ARG A 152 -5.73 0.42 -1.34
N SER A 153 -5.08 -0.72 -1.40
CA SER A 153 -5.61 -1.97 -0.85
C SER A 153 -5.63 -2.08 0.69
N ILE A 154 -5.09 -1.07 1.43
CA ILE A 154 -4.77 -1.25 2.85
C ILE A 154 -5.26 -0.08 3.74
N THR A 155 -6.22 0.72 3.26
CA THR A 155 -6.64 1.93 4.00
C THR A 155 -7.64 1.68 5.14
N ALA A 156 -8.35 0.55 5.14
CA ALA A 156 -9.25 0.20 6.23
C ALA A 156 -9.05 -1.27 6.64
N PRO A 157 -8.91 -1.58 7.94
CA PRO A 157 -8.92 -2.96 8.40
C PRO A 157 -10.27 -3.58 8.07
N LYS A 158 -10.27 -4.82 7.56
CA LYS A 158 -11.51 -5.58 7.40
C LYS A 158 -12.05 -5.94 8.79
N LEU A 159 -13.37 -6.14 8.89
CA LEU A 159 -14.03 -6.55 10.14
C LEU A 159 -13.32 -7.70 10.87
N GLN A 160 -12.76 -8.66 10.12
CA GLN A 160 -12.00 -9.80 10.66
C GLN A 160 -10.65 -9.42 11.30
N GLU A 161 -10.20 -8.20 11.14
CA GLU A 161 -8.90 -7.69 11.58
C GLU A 161 -9.02 -6.68 12.70
N THR A 162 -10.25 -6.24 13.00
CA THR A 162 -10.56 -5.41 14.17
C THR A 162 -10.68 -6.30 15.40
N LYS A 163 -10.12 -5.84 16.49
CA LYS A 163 -10.28 -6.56 17.77
C LYS A 163 -11.76 -6.55 18.16
N THR A 164 -12.25 -7.66 18.69
CA THR A 164 -13.64 -7.77 19.15
C THR A 164 -14.02 -6.68 20.16
N THR A 165 -13.07 -6.22 20.97
CA THR A 165 -13.25 -5.10 21.92
C THR A 165 -13.53 -3.77 21.24
N ASP A 166 -12.97 -3.53 20.04
CA ASP A 166 -13.12 -2.27 19.28
C ASP A 166 -14.43 -2.25 18.45
N LEU A 167 -15.10 -3.40 18.34
CA LEU A 167 -16.39 -3.55 17.66
C LEU A 167 -17.60 -3.38 18.59
N ILE A 168 -17.39 -3.43 19.91
CA ILE A 168 -18.45 -3.37 20.93
C ILE A 168 -18.61 -1.94 21.50
N ASN A 169 -17.64 -1.05 21.24
CA ASN A 169 -17.69 0.38 21.57
C ASN A 169 -18.08 1.19 20.33
#